data_21a0e55013bd35504a38a8236d83d4da
#
_entry.id   21a0e55013bd35504a38a8236d83d4da
#
_cell.length_a   1.000
_cell.length_b   1.000
_cell.length_c   1.000
_cell.angle_alpha   90.00
_cell.angle_beta   90.00
_cell.angle_gamma   90.00
#
_symmetry.space_group_name_H-M   'P 1'
#
loop_
_entity.id
_entity.type
_entity.pdbx_description
1 polymer ?
#
loop_
_entity_poly.entity_id
_entity_poly.type
_entity_poly.pdbx_seq_one_letter_code
_entity_poly.pdbx_strand_id
1 'polypeptide(L)'
;ICDRHEILLIFDEVITGFGRTGERFGAEAFGVVPDIMNLAKTLTNGAVPMGAVLVKDEIYQAFVDENAPDHLIGFPHGYTYTGHPVGCAAALAALDIFDREDMPGRVRALAPTFENTLHALRGECHVVDVRNFGLAGAIQIEPRDSDPLVRPYELGLACWNEGLYVRWGGDTLQFAPPFVSTKSDIEQMGEILRLALNKVS
;
A
#
# COMPACT_ATOMS: atom_id res chain seq x y z
N ILE A 1 -10.03 20.70 -7.69
CA ILE A 1 -9.41 21.75 -6.85
C ILE A 1 -8.00 22.03 -7.39
N CYS A 2 -7.12 21.04 -7.54
CA CYS A 2 -5.75 21.22 -7.99
C CYS A 2 -5.68 21.98 -9.31
N ASP A 3 -6.37 21.54 -10.35
CA ASP A 3 -6.41 22.22 -11.65
C ASP A 3 -6.89 23.69 -11.57
N ARG A 4 -7.90 23.94 -10.71
CA ARG A 4 -8.46 25.29 -10.54
C ARG A 4 -7.47 26.26 -9.90
N HIS A 5 -6.54 25.76 -9.11
CA HIS A 5 -5.60 26.56 -8.33
C HIS A 5 -4.16 26.38 -8.80
N GLU A 6 -3.96 25.74 -9.96
CA GLU A 6 -2.63 25.50 -10.54
C GLU A 6 -1.67 24.82 -9.56
N ILE A 7 -2.19 23.83 -8.80
CA ILE A 7 -1.43 23.04 -7.82
C ILE A 7 -1.18 21.66 -8.40
N LEU A 8 0.07 21.21 -8.41
CA LEU A 8 0.41 19.85 -8.84
C LEU A 8 -0.18 18.81 -7.87
N LEU A 9 -0.83 17.80 -8.44
CA LEU A 9 -1.38 16.67 -7.71
C LEU A 9 -0.38 15.51 -7.70
N ILE A 10 0.08 15.12 -6.51
CA ILE A 10 1.02 14.02 -6.32
C ILE A 10 0.29 12.86 -5.65
N PHE A 11 0.31 11.69 -6.29
CA PHE A 11 -0.16 10.45 -5.66
C PHE A 11 1.02 9.65 -5.12
N ASP A 12 0.98 9.34 -3.83
CA ASP A 12 1.87 8.35 -3.22
C ASP A 12 1.26 6.95 -3.40
N GLU A 13 1.64 6.31 -4.48
CA GLU A 13 1.21 4.94 -4.83
C GLU A 13 2.19 3.87 -4.33
N VAL A 14 3.03 4.20 -3.37
CA VAL A 14 4.00 3.27 -2.78
C VAL A 14 3.32 2.04 -2.17
N ILE A 15 2.09 2.18 -1.66
CA ILE A 15 1.29 1.08 -1.11
C ILE A 15 0.15 0.70 -2.04
N THR A 16 -0.55 1.66 -2.61
CA THR A 16 -1.75 1.47 -3.43
C THR A 16 -1.44 0.98 -4.83
N GLY A 17 -0.28 1.32 -5.37
CA GLY A 17 0.15 0.89 -6.68
C GLY A 17 0.34 -0.63 -6.80
N PHE A 18 0.21 -1.11 -8.02
CA PHE A 18 0.37 -2.52 -8.40
C PHE A 18 -0.62 -3.46 -7.72
N GLY A 19 -1.91 -3.10 -7.71
CA GLY A 19 -2.99 -4.04 -7.48
C GLY A 19 -3.68 -3.96 -6.12
N ARG A 20 -3.12 -3.27 -5.12
CA ARG A 20 -3.65 -3.27 -3.75
C ARG A 20 -5.12 -2.85 -3.63
N THR A 21 -5.56 -1.96 -4.49
CA THR A 21 -6.94 -1.44 -4.54
C THR A 21 -7.91 -2.29 -5.37
N GLY A 22 -7.40 -3.28 -6.11
CA GLY A 22 -8.16 -4.02 -7.11
C GLY A 22 -8.02 -3.47 -8.53
N GLU A 23 -7.35 -2.32 -8.68
CA GLU A 23 -6.92 -1.74 -9.96
C GLU A 23 -5.39 -1.71 -9.99
N ARG A 24 -4.78 -1.38 -11.15
CA ARG A 24 -3.31 -1.29 -11.25
C ARG A 24 -2.77 -0.25 -10.28
N PHE A 25 -3.46 0.89 -10.20
CA PHE A 25 -3.10 2.02 -9.34
C PHE A 25 -4.32 2.56 -8.60
N GLY A 26 -4.11 3.20 -7.46
CA GLY A 26 -5.16 3.95 -6.77
C GLY A 26 -5.71 5.08 -7.65
N ALA A 27 -4.88 5.67 -8.49
CA ALA A 27 -5.28 6.65 -9.49
C ALA A 27 -6.44 6.15 -10.38
N GLU A 28 -6.36 4.92 -10.87
CA GLU A 28 -7.42 4.28 -11.66
C GLU A 28 -8.67 4.02 -10.80
N ALA A 29 -8.48 3.51 -9.58
CA ALA A 29 -9.58 3.24 -8.67
C ALA A 29 -10.40 4.49 -8.31
N PHE A 30 -9.75 5.66 -8.29
CA PHE A 30 -10.41 6.95 -8.05
C PHE A 30 -10.77 7.72 -9.31
N GLY A 31 -10.42 7.22 -10.50
CA GLY A 31 -10.68 7.89 -11.77
C GLY A 31 -9.96 9.24 -11.91
N VAL A 32 -8.75 9.35 -11.37
CA VAL A 32 -7.94 10.57 -11.33
C VAL A 32 -6.61 10.33 -12.00
N VAL A 33 -6.14 11.28 -12.80
CA VAL A 33 -4.79 11.27 -13.38
C VAL A 33 -3.95 12.28 -12.60
N PRO A 34 -3.01 11.84 -11.73
CA PRO A 34 -2.14 12.76 -11.01
C PRO A 34 -1.06 13.35 -11.94
N ASP A 35 -0.44 14.43 -11.50
CA ASP A 35 0.69 15.05 -12.21
C ASP A 35 1.99 14.30 -11.93
N ILE A 36 2.12 13.76 -10.70
CA ILE A 36 3.27 12.98 -10.26
C ILE A 36 2.78 11.75 -9.50
N MET A 37 3.46 10.62 -9.68
CA MET A 37 3.16 9.37 -9.00
C MET A 37 4.43 8.75 -8.44
N ASN A 38 4.45 8.49 -7.13
CA ASN A 38 5.55 7.79 -6.46
C ASN A 38 5.25 6.28 -6.39
N LEU A 39 6.20 5.47 -6.80
CA LEU A 39 6.09 4.00 -6.87
C LEU A 39 7.23 3.33 -6.10
N ALA A 40 6.93 2.22 -5.42
CA ALA A 40 7.92 1.37 -4.78
C ALA A 40 7.32 -0.03 -4.46
N LYS A 41 7.86 -0.70 -3.48
CA LYS A 41 7.39 -1.98 -2.89
C LYS A 41 7.07 -3.05 -3.94
N THR A 42 5.80 -3.14 -4.37
CA THR A 42 5.35 -4.15 -5.33
C THR A 42 5.99 -3.97 -6.71
N LEU A 43 6.57 -2.81 -7.03
CA LEU A 43 7.35 -2.59 -8.25
C LEU A 43 8.40 -3.69 -8.50
N THR A 44 9.05 -4.18 -7.44
CA THR A 44 9.97 -5.33 -7.48
C THR A 44 9.50 -6.47 -6.59
N ASN A 45 8.31 -6.36 -6.02
CA ASN A 45 7.77 -7.28 -5.01
C ASN A 45 8.75 -7.54 -3.83
N GLY A 46 9.57 -6.54 -3.50
CA GLY A 46 10.54 -6.60 -2.41
C GLY A 46 11.80 -7.43 -2.69
N ALA A 47 11.96 -8.01 -3.88
CA ALA A 47 13.12 -8.82 -4.24
C ALA A 47 14.41 -7.99 -4.30
N VAL A 48 14.31 -6.74 -4.78
CA VAL A 48 15.42 -5.77 -4.83
C VAL A 48 14.87 -4.39 -4.43
N PRO A 49 15.56 -3.62 -3.59
CA PRO A 49 15.16 -2.25 -3.28
C PRO A 49 15.11 -1.39 -4.55
N MET A 50 13.93 -0.85 -4.87
CA MET A 50 13.72 0.04 -6.00
C MET A 50 12.52 0.95 -5.73
N GLY A 51 12.61 2.18 -6.20
CA GLY A 51 11.51 3.13 -6.30
C GLY A 51 11.53 3.82 -7.63
N ALA A 52 10.41 4.39 -8.02
CA ALA A 52 10.29 5.18 -9.24
C ALA A 52 9.36 6.37 -8.99
N VAL A 53 9.56 7.41 -9.78
CA VAL A 53 8.68 8.57 -9.85
C VAL A 53 8.28 8.74 -11.31
N LEU A 54 6.97 8.71 -11.55
CA LEU A 54 6.40 9.04 -12.84
C LEU A 54 5.92 10.49 -12.82
N VAL A 55 6.21 11.23 -13.86
CA VAL A 55 5.78 12.62 -13.99
C VAL A 55 5.13 12.84 -15.36
N LYS A 56 4.20 13.78 -15.45
CA LYS A 56 3.68 14.23 -16.74
C LYS A 56 4.80 14.84 -17.59
N ASP A 57 4.70 14.68 -18.91
CA ASP A 57 5.69 15.17 -19.85
C ASP A 57 5.92 16.69 -19.71
N GLU A 58 4.88 17.46 -19.50
CA GLU A 58 4.94 18.92 -19.32
C GLU A 58 5.85 19.32 -18.14
N ILE A 59 5.84 18.52 -17.06
CA ILE A 59 6.70 18.74 -15.89
C ILE A 59 8.17 18.45 -16.25
N TYR A 60 8.41 17.35 -16.98
CA TYR A 60 9.74 17.00 -17.46
C TYR A 60 10.29 18.06 -18.41
N GLN A 61 9.48 18.50 -19.36
CA GLN A 61 9.87 19.51 -20.35
C GLN A 61 10.21 20.87 -19.71
N ALA A 62 9.62 21.20 -18.55
CA ALA A 62 10.00 22.43 -17.83
C ALA A 62 11.47 22.44 -17.34
N PHE A 63 12.13 21.29 -17.29
CA PHE A 63 13.55 21.17 -16.92
C PHE A 63 14.47 21.00 -18.14
N VAL A 64 13.91 20.77 -19.32
CA VAL A 64 14.67 20.58 -20.55
C VAL A 64 14.68 21.89 -21.31
N ASP A 65 15.85 22.52 -21.44
CA ASP A 65 16.03 23.70 -22.27
C ASP A 65 16.31 23.25 -23.72
N GLU A 66 15.37 23.48 -24.63
CA GLU A 66 15.52 23.15 -26.05
C GLU A 66 16.70 23.87 -26.71
N ASN A 67 17.19 24.96 -26.12
CA ASN A 67 18.35 25.71 -26.60
C ASN A 67 19.65 25.30 -25.88
N ALA A 68 19.59 24.35 -24.95
CA ALA A 68 20.76 23.88 -24.27
C ALA A 68 21.72 23.18 -25.25
N PRO A 69 23.04 23.35 -25.13
CA PRO A 69 24.01 22.61 -25.92
C PRO A 69 23.82 21.10 -25.74
N ASP A 70 24.01 20.31 -26.79
CA ASP A 70 23.83 18.85 -26.83
C ASP A 70 24.62 18.07 -25.77
N HIS A 71 25.68 18.68 -25.22
CA HIS A 71 26.49 18.06 -24.17
C HIS A 71 25.94 18.26 -22.75
N LEU A 72 24.87 19.03 -22.58
CA LEU A 72 24.21 19.22 -21.28
C LEU A 72 23.13 18.15 -21.07
N ILE A 73 23.06 17.63 -19.85
CA ILE A 73 21.98 16.74 -19.42
C ILE A 73 20.75 17.59 -19.15
N GLY A 74 19.66 17.35 -19.89
CA GLY A 74 18.42 18.13 -19.78
C GLY A 74 17.79 18.12 -18.39
N PHE A 75 17.78 16.95 -17.72
CA PHE A 75 17.30 16.81 -16.35
C PHE A 75 18.38 16.16 -15.47
N PRO A 76 19.25 16.96 -14.82
CA PRO A 76 20.40 16.46 -14.08
C PRO A 76 20.00 15.93 -12.70
N HIS A 77 19.11 14.91 -12.65
CA HIS A 77 18.69 14.27 -11.42
C HIS A 77 18.83 12.77 -11.48
N GLY A 78 19.38 12.19 -10.41
CA GLY A 78 19.49 10.74 -10.25
C GLY A 78 20.33 10.41 -9.02
N TYR A 79 20.05 9.25 -8.46
CA TYR A 79 20.87 8.66 -7.40
C TYR A 79 21.92 7.73 -8.01
N THR A 80 22.95 7.36 -7.25
CA THR A 80 24.02 6.48 -7.72
C THR A 80 23.51 5.17 -8.31
N TYR A 81 22.44 4.63 -7.75
CA TYR A 81 21.84 3.37 -8.22
C TYR A 81 20.63 3.56 -9.14
N THR A 82 20.35 4.76 -9.63
CA THR A 82 19.30 4.98 -10.64
C THR A 82 19.59 4.14 -11.89
N GLY A 83 18.57 3.41 -12.36
CA GLY A 83 18.70 2.52 -13.52
C GLY A 83 19.54 1.26 -13.26
N HIS A 84 19.73 0.85 -12.00
CA HIS A 84 20.49 -0.35 -11.65
C HIS A 84 19.92 -1.58 -12.37
N PRO A 85 20.73 -2.31 -13.18
CA PRO A 85 20.19 -3.33 -14.08
C PRO A 85 19.49 -4.49 -13.34
N VAL A 86 19.96 -4.88 -12.16
CA VAL A 86 19.31 -5.94 -11.37
C VAL A 86 17.96 -5.47 -10.85
N GLY A 87 17.85 -4.20 -10.42
CA GLY A 87 16.56 -3.61 -10.01
C GLY A 87 15.57 -3.57 -11.17
N CYS A 88 16.02 -3.11 -12.34
CA CYS A 88 15.20 -3.06 -13.56
C CYS A 88 14.73 -4.46 -13.99
N ALA A 89 15.63 -5.46 -13.97
CA ALA A 89 15.29 -6.84 -14.29
C ALA A 89 14.26 -7.43 -13.32
N ALA A 90 14.41 -7.16 -12.01
CA ALA A 90 13.43 -7.59 -11.00
C ALA A 90 12.08 -6.93 -11.18
N ALA A 91 12.06 -5.62 -11.53
CA ALA A 91 10.81 -4.90 -11.82
C ALA A 91 10.09 -5.47 -13.04
N LEU A 92 10.82 -5.72 -14.13
CA LEU A 92 10.25 -6.31 -15.35
C LEU A 92 9.64 -7.70 -15.07
N ALA A 93 10.36 -8.54 -14.31
CA ALA A 93 9.86 -9.87 -13.92
C ALA A 93 8.61 -9.77 -13.02
N ALA A 94 8.59 -8.82 -12.08
CA ALA A 94 7.43 -8.59 -11.21
C ALA A 94 6.20 -8.10 -12.00
N LEU A 95 6.40 -7.22 -12.98
CA LEU A 95 5.33 -6.73 -13.86
C LEU A 95 4.80 -7.83 -14.77
N ASP A 96 5.66 -8.69 -15.31
CA ASP A 96 5.25 -9.86 -16.11
C ASP A 96 4.35 -10.82 -15.30
N ILE A 97 4.74 -11.12 -14.05
CA ILE A 97 3.93 -11.93 -13.14
C ILE A 97 2.61 -11.25 -12.82
N PHE A 98 2.64 -9.96 -12.55
CA PHE A 98 1.46 -9.15 -12.23
C PHE A 98 0.41 -9.22 -13.33
N ASP A 99 0.83 -9.08 -14.59
CA ASP A 99 -0.07 -9.16 -15.75
C ASP A 99 -0.52 -10.60 -16.04
N ARG A 100 0.42 -11.55 -16.06
CA ARG A 100 0.13 -12.96 -16.37
C ARG A 100 -0.83 -13.61 -15.37
N GLU A 101 -0.74 -13.24 -14.09
CA GLU A 101 -1.57 -13.81 -13.02
C GLU A 101 -2.81 -12.97 -12.70
N ASP A 102 -3.08 -11.90 -13.46
CA ASP A 102 -4.19 -10.96 -13.22
C ASP A 102 -4.31 -10.58 -11.74
N MET A 103 -3.24 -9.97 -11.20
CA MET A 103 -3.21 -9.60 -9.79
C MET A 103 -4.36 -8.68 -9.37
N PRO A 104 -4.79 -7.67 -10.16
CA PRO A 104 -5.97 -6.87 -9.84
C PRO A 104 -7.24 -7.70 -9.75
N GLY A 105 -7.47 -8.63 -10.68
CA GLY A 105 -8.63 -9.52 -10.66
C GLY A 105 -8.63 -10.43 -9.44
N ARG A 106 -7.46 -10.95 -9.04
CA ARG A 106 -7.30 -11.72 -7.82
C ARG A 106 -7.65 -10.92 -6.57
N VAL A 107 -7.20 -9.67 -6.49
CA VAL A 107 -7.53 -8.76 -5.38
C VAL A 107 -9.02 -8.47 -5.35
N ARG A 108 -9.64 -8.13 -6.49
CA ARG A 108 -11.10 -7.93 -6.57
C ARG A 108 -11.89 -9.15 -6.08
N ALA A 109 -11.44 -10.36 -6.39
CA ALA A 109 -12.10 -11.59 -5.96
C ALA A 109 -11.97 -11.85 -4.45
N LEU A 110 -10.88 -11.41 -3.81
CA LEU A 110 -10.59 -11.61 -2.40
C LEU A 110 -11.09 -10.47 -1.50
N ALA A 111 -11.20 -9.26 -2.03
CA ALA A 111 -11.57 -8.06 -1.30
C ALA A 111 -12.90 -8.18 -0.52
N PRO A 112 -13.98 -8.78 -1.07
CA PRO A 112 -15.23 -8.94 -0.30
C PRO A 112 -15.05 -9.85 0.94
N THR A 113 -14.25 -10.91 0.86
CA THR A 113 -13.95 -11.76 2.02
C THR A 113 -13.16 -10.97 3.06
N PHE A 114 -12.16 -10.21 2.63
CA PHE A 114 -11.35 -9.37 3.52
C PHE A 114 -12.19 -8.29 4.21
N GLU A 115 -13.03 -7.58 3.46
CA GLU A 115 -13.98 -6.60 4.00
C GLU A 115 -14.89 -7.22 5.04
N ASN A 116 -15.59 -8.30 4.70
CA ASN A 116 -16.51 -8.99 5.61
C ASN A 116 -15.79 -9.45 6.88
N THR A 117 -14.59 -10.01 6.76
CA THR A 117 -13.78 -10.48 7.89
C THR A 117 -13.40 -9.34 8.84
N LEU A 118 -12.92 -8.22 8.31
CA LEU A 118 -12.56 -7.06 9.14
C LEU A 118 -13.81 -6.42 9.77
N HIS A 119 -14.85 -6.18 8.97
CA HIS A 119 -16.05 -5.51 9.44
C HIS A 119 -16.88 -6.36 10.42
N ALA A 120 -16.70 -7.69 10.44
CA ALA A 120 -17.28 -8.56 11.46
C ALA A 120 -16.67 -8.33 12.87
N LEU A 121 -15.57 -7.59 12.97
CA LEU A 121 -14.97 -7.20 14.25
C LEU A 121 -15.53 -5.89 14.81
N ARG A 122 -16.41 -5.21 14.10
CA ARG A 122 -17.13 -4.05 14.64
C ARG A 122 -17.97 -4.47 15.85
N GLY A 123 -17.80 -3.73 16.95
CA GLY A 123 -18.47 -4.03 18.21
C GLY A 123 -17.75 -5.03 19.12
N GLU A 124 -16.62 -5.60 18.69
CA GLU A 124 -15.70 -6.30 19.59
C GLU A 124 -15.06 -5.32 20.57
N CYS A 125 -14.56 -5.84 21.69
CA CYS A 125 -13.92 -5.03 22.72
C CYS A 125 -12.80 -4.16 22.11
N HIS A 126 -12.78 -2.89 22.52
CA HIS A 126 -11.74 -1.92 22.13
C HIS A 126 -11.70 -1.52 20.64
N VAL A 127 -12.59 -2.02 19.80
CA VAL A 127 -12.68 -1.62 18.39
C VAL A 127 -13.47 -0.33 18.28
N VAL A 128 -12.81 0.75 17.83
CA VAL A 128 -13.42 2.07 17.63
C VAL A 128 -13.91 2.25 16.20
N ASP A 129 -13.08 1.87 15.22
CA ASP A 129 -13.40 1.98 13.80
C ASP A 129 -12.76 0.85 13.00
N VAL A 130 -13.44 0.46 11.93
CA VAL A 130 -12.96 -0.53 10.94
C VAL A 130 -13.15 0.04 9.56
N ARG A 131 -12.09 0.08 8.76
CA ARG A 131 -12.10 0.59 7.39
C ARG A 131 -11.20 -0.25 6.48
N ASN A 132 -11.58 -0.33 5.22
CA ASN A 132 -10.76 -0.99 4.18
C ASN A 132 -11.01 -0.38 2.81
N PHE A 133 -10.07 -0.64 1.90
CA PHE A 133 -10.21 -0.41 0.47
C PHE A 133 -9.37 -1.47 -0.27
N GLY A 134 -10.01 -2.30 -1.11
CA GLY A 134 -9.36 -3.46 -1.70
C GLY A 134 -8.79 -4.39 -0.62
N LEU A 135 -7.51 -4.73 -0.70
CA LEU A 135 -6.79 -5.52 0.31
C LEU A 135 -5.93 -4.63 1.24
N ALA A 136 -6.29 -3.40 1.44
CA ALA A 136 -5.75 -2.55 2.50
C ALA A 136 -6.83 -2.32 3.55
N GLY A 137 -6.52 -2.55 4.81
CA GLY A 137 -7.49 -2.41 5.90
C GLY A 137 -6.86 -1.86 7.17
N ALA A 138 -7.72 -1.35 8.05
CA ALA A 138 -7.31 -0.82 9.33
C ALA A 138 -8.39 -1.01 10.38
N ILE A 139 -7.96 -1.28 11.60
CA ILE A 139 -8.82 -1.31 12.79
C ILE A 139 -8.24 -0.31 13.78
N GLN A 140 -9.02 0.69 14.13
CA GLN A 140 -8.66 1.63 15.18
C GLN A 140 -9.04 1.06 16.53
N ILE A 141 -8.12 1.13 17.46
CA ILE A 141 -8.23 0.56 18.80
C ILE A 141 -8.37 1.68 19.82
N GLU A 142 -9.29 1.53 20.73
CA GLU A 142 -9.49 2.44 21.85
C GLU A 142 -8.20 2.58 22.68
N PRO A 143 -7.69 3.80 22.87
CA PRO A 143 -6.49 4.02 23.66
C PRO A 143 -6.74 3.70 25.15
N ARG A 144 -5.68 3.38 25.90
CA ARG A 144 -5.70 3.43 27.37
C ARG A 144 -5.36 4.81 27.88
N ASP A 145 -6.00 5.24 28.96
CA ASP A 145 -5.77 6.56 29.55
C ASP A 145 -4.32 6.79 29.99
N SER A 146 -3.66 5.72 30.47
CA SER A 146 -2.28 5.78 30.96
C SER A 146 -1.23 5.79 29.85
N ASP A 147 -1.48 5.10 28.73
CA ASP A 147 -0.59 5.00 27.57
C ASP A 147 -1.40 4.61 26.33
N PRO A 148 -1.62 5.55 25.40
CA PRO A 148 -2.43 5.31 24.21
C PRO A 148 -1.88 4.23 23.27
N LEU A 149 -0.58 3.94 23.33
CA LEU A 149 0.08 3.02 22.39
C LEU A 149 0.20 1.60 22.93
N VAL A 150 -0.06 1.39 24.21
CA VAL A 150 0.17 0.07 24.84
C VAL A 150 -0.80 -0.99 24.35
N ARG A 151 -2.10 -0.66 24.18
CA ARG A 151 -3.11 -1.65 23.74
C ARG A 151 -2.87 -2.16 22.33
N PRO A 152 -2.59 -1.34 21.30
CA PRO A 152 -2.20 -1.83 19.99
C PRO A 152 -0.95 -2.72 19.99
N TYR A 153 0.03 -2.40 20.83
CA TYR A 153 1.22 -3.23 21.03
C TYR A 153 0.87 -4.60 21.62
N GLU A 154 0.09 -4.65 22.68
CA GLU A 154 -0.34 -5.90 23.32
C GLU A 154 -1.18 -6.77 22.36
N LEU A 155 -2.07 -6.14 21.58
CA LEU A 155 -2.81 -6.83 20.53
C LEU A 155 -1.88 -7.40 19.46
N GLY A 156 -0.88 -6.64 19.03
CA GLY A 156 0.14 -7.14 18.12
C GLY A 156 0.88 -8.36 18.66
N LEU A 157 1.25 -8.35 19.92
CA LEU A 157 1.88 -9.52 20.58
C LEU A 157 0.92 -10.70 20.74
N ALA A 158 -0.34 -10.45 21.10
CA ALA A 158 -1.34 -11.50 21.21
C ALA A 158 -1.58 -12.18 19.84
N CYS A 159 -1.68 -11.40 18.76
CA CYS A 159 -1.76 -11.93 17.39
C CYS A 159 -0.52 -12.72 17.01
N TRP A 160 0.68 -12.21 17.33
CA TRP A 160 1.95 -12.89 17.05
C TRP A 160 2.02 -14.28 17.71
N ASN A 161 1.60 -14.38 18.97
CA ASN A 161 1.57 -15.65 19.69
C ASN A 161 0.59 -16.68 19.10
N GLU A 162 -0.42 -16.21 18.36
CA GLU A 162 -1.38 -17.06 17.61
C GLU A 162 -0.96 -17.26 16.14
N GLY A 163 0.23 -16.79 15.76
CA GLY A 163 0.80 -16.97 14.41
C GLY A 163 0.40 -15.92 13.38
N LEU A 164 -0.16 -14.79 13.80
CA LEU A 164 -0.50 -13.67 12.92
C LEU A 164 0.39 -12.44 13.18
N TYR A 165 1.21 -12.07 12.19
CA TYR A 165 1.92 -10.79 12.25
C TYR A 165 0.97 -9.64 11.88
N VAL A 166 0.79 -8.69 12.79
CA VAL A 166 0.03 -7.47 12.57
C VAL A 166 0.93 -6.27 12.81
N ARG A 167 0.92 -5.33 11.88
CA ARG A 167 1.56 -4.03 12.07
C ARG A 167 0.62 -3.08 12.78
N TRP A 168 1.14 -2.26 13.67
CA TRP A 168 0.41 -1.14 14.27
C TRP A 168 1.16 0.17 14.06
N GLY A 169 0.41 1.27 14.02
CA GLY A 169 0.91 2.63 13.95
C GLY A 169 -0.03 3.55 14.73
N GLY A 170 0.48 4.16 15.80
CA GLY A 170 -0.39 4.84 16.75
C GLY A 170 -1.41 3.87 17.36
N ASP A 171 -2.66 4.27 17.36
CA ASP A 171 -3.81 3.50 17.86
C ASP A 171 -4.41 2.51 16.83
N THR A 172 -3.77 2.33 15.67
CA THR A 172 -4.37 1.62 14.54
C THR A 172 -3.58 0.38 14.15
N LEU A 173 -4.27 -0.77 14.08
CA LEU A 173 -3.77 -1.99 13.45
C LEU A 173 -3.94 -1.87 11.93
N GLN A 174 -2.89 -2.23 11.18
CA GLN A 174 -2.83 -2.08 9.72
C GLN A 174 -2.71 -3.46 9.05
N PHE A 175 -3.55 -3.69 8.04
CA PHE A 175 -3.65 -4.96 7.32
C PHE A 175 -3.40 -4.77 5.84
N ALA A 176 -2.49 -5.56 5.30
CA ALA A 176 -2.20 -5.62 3.88
C ALA A 176 -1.75 -7.05 3.52
N PRO A 177 -2.69 -8.02 3.51
CA PRO A 177 -2.35 -9.41 3.24
C PRO A 177 -1.68 -9.57 1.89
N PRO A 178 -0.78 -10.56 1.71
CA PRO A 178 -0.19 -10.88 0.41
C PRO A 178 -1.26 -11.18 -0.63
N PHE A 179 -1.02 -10.84 -1.90
CA PHE A 179 -1.99 -11.13 -2.98
C PHE A 179 -2.20 -12.62 -3.23
N VAL A 180 -1.27 -13.45 -2.76
CA VAL A 180 -1.36 -14.92 -2.84
C VAL A 180 -2.19 -15.55 -1.72
N SER A 181 -2.67 -14.75 -0.76
CA SER A 181 -3.54 -15.23 0.31
C SER A 181 -4.81 -15.86 -0.24
N THR A 182 -5.30 -16.88 0.43
CA THR A 182 -6.57 -17.53 0.16
C THR A 182 -7.69 -16.93 1.02
N LYS A 183 -8.93 -17.28 0.71
CA LYS A 183 -10.08 -16.93 1.57
C LYS A 183 -9.91 -17.48 2.98
N SER A 184 -9.41 -18.71 3.10
CA SER A 184 -9.17 -19.37 4.39
C SER A 184 -8.13 -18.63 5.22
N ASP A 185 -7.06 -18.10 4.58
CA ASP A 185 -6.04 -17.29 5.30
C ASP A 185 -6.65 -16.01 5.86
N ILE A 186 -7.54 -15.36 5.10
CA ILE A 186 -8.24 -14.14 5.52
C ILE A 186 -9.22 -14.43 6.67
N GLU A 187 -9.97 -15.52 6.58
CA GLU A 187 -10.91 -15.93 7.63
C GLU A 187 -10.16 -16.28 8.91
N GLN A 188 -9.06 -17.02 8.83
CA GLN A 188 -8.19 -17.34 9.97
C GLN A 188 -7.60 -16.08 10.60
N MET A 189 -7.20 -15.09 9.81
CA MET A 189 -6.76 -13.79 10.32
C MET A 189 -7.84 -13.14 11.20
N GLY A 190 -9.10 -13.16 10.77
CA GLY A 190 -10.22 -12.62 11.53
C GLY A 190 -10.47 -13.36 12.85
N GLU A 191 -10.34 -14.69 12.85
CA GLU A 191 -10.47 -15.51 14.05
C GLU A 191 -9.38 -15.18 15.08
N ILE A 192 -8.12 -15.10 14.63
CA ILE A 192 -6.99 -14.75 15.50
C ILE A 192 -7.17 -13.34 16.08
N LEU A 193 -7.60 -12.37 15.27
CA LEU A 193 -7.88 -11.01 15.74
C LEU A 193 -8.95 -10.99 16.84
N ARG A 194 -10.04 -11.73 16.66
CA ARG A 194 -11.10 -11.83 17.67
C ARG A 194 -10.58 -12.44 18.96
N LEU A 195 -9.79 -13.50 18.87
CA LEU A 195 -9.17 -14.12 20.05
C LEU A 195 -8.22 -13.14 20.76
N ALA A 196 -7.42 -12.38 20.01
CA ALA A 196 -6.50 -11.39 20.58
C ALA A 196 -7.26 -10.24 21.28
N LEU A 197 -8.32 -9.70 20.65
CA LEU A 197 -9.17 -8.66 21.23
C LEU A 197 -9.78 -9.09 22.58
N ASN A 198 -10.17 -10.35 22.71
CA ASN A 198 -10.72 -10.88 23.96
C ASN A 198 -9.67 -11.18 25.04
N LYS A 199 -8.36 -11.20 24.70
CA LYS A 199 -7.26 -11.44 25.64
C LYS A 199 -6.68 -10.15 26.22
N VAL A 200 -6.85 -9.04 25.55
CA VAL A 200 -6.29 -7.75 25.95
C VAL A 200 -7.35 -6.93 26.68
N SER A 201 -6.99 -6.39 27.85
CA SER A 201 -7.89 -5.61 28.71
C SER A 201 -7.81 -4.10 28.42
#